data_fe6dd711c3eb84515803988225fc6ed8
#
_entry.id   fe6dd711c3eb84515803988225fc6ed8
#
_cell.length_a   1.000
_cell.length_b   1.000
_cell.length_c   1.000
_cell.angle_alpha   90.00
_cell.angle_beta   90.00
_cell.angle_gamma   90.00
#
_symmetry.space_group_name_H-M   'P 1'
#
loop_
_entity.id
_entity.type
_entity.pdbx_description
1 polymer ?
#
loop_
_entity_poly.entity_id
_entity_poly.type
_entity_poly.pdbx_seq_one_letter_code
_entity_poly.pdbx_strand_id
1 'polypeptide(L)'
;MRRPSFILSCPAEGRIVCPNFLLRIRDIQVADSSQTRLGIICAIIASISFSINDASIKFISGGYPLHEVVTFRAGISLIISLAILVPMEGSYRRLRTAKLPLHLLRGLLVVGANSFFFLGLAVMPLSDATALFFIAPVVITMFSVIFLGEKVGKFRWSATAIGLIGAVIMLRPTSASFQPVAILPLMAAICYAGIHMLSRRMGGTESASTLSVYIQAVFLVVGLFMGLTFGDGRFAPGDGRSLDFLLRAWVMPPPSDYPVLLIIGLSSAIGGYCVSQAYRVCEAAVIAPFEYTALIMSIVWGSTIFGSWPDYVAWTGTGLILASGLVVFWREAVLNRRRTSNAFRQR
;
A
#
# COMPACT_ATOMS: atom_id res chain seq x y z
N MET A 1 45.11 -9.57 -23.42
CA MET A 1 46.01 -8.57 -22.81
C MET A 1 45.65 -8.41 -21.32
N ARG A 2 46.64 -8.62 -20.51
CA ARG A 2 46.85 -8.62 -19.07
C ARG A 2 45.85 -7.89 -18.18
N ARG A 3 45.28 -8.64 -17.21
CA ARG A 3 44.67 -8.13 -15.97
C ARG A 3 45.80 -7.74 -15.00
N PRO A 4 45.74 -6.61 -14.24
CA PRO A 4 46.60 -6.37 -13.10
C PRO A 4 46.01 -7.04 -11.87
N SER A 5 46.74 -8.04 -11.36
CA SER A 5 46.57 -8.62 -10.04
C SER A 5 47.13 -7.65 -8.99
N PHE A 6 46.27 -7.05 -8.15
CA PHE A 6 46.70 -6.36 -6.95
C PHE A 6 46.84 -7.39 -5.81
N ILE A 7 48.06 -7.82 -5.55
CA ILE A 7 48.46 -8.54 -4.33
C ILE A 7 48.76 -7.48 -3.29
N LEU A 8 47.90 -7.32 -2.29
CA LEU A 8 48.21 -6.57 -1.08
C LEU A 8 48.92 -7.50 -0.09
N SER A 9 50.25 -7.41 -0.01
CA SER A 9 51.03 -7.99 1.07
C SER A 9 50.78 -7.19 2.35
N CYS A 10 50.24 -7.83 3.38
CA CYS A 10 50.17 -7.34 4.74
C CYS A 10 51.52 -7.65 5.47
N PRO A 11 52.22 -6.67 6.03
CA PRO A 11 53.28 -6.97 7.00
C PRO A 11 52.64 -7.22 8.37
N ALA A 12 53.07 -8.30 9.03
CA ALA A 12 52.76 -8.59 10.42
C ALA A 12 53.47 -7.56 11.34
N GLU A 13 52.71 -7.12 12.33
CA GLU A 13 53.07 -6.45 13.58
C GLU A 13 52.43 -5.07 13.75
N GLY A 14 51.70 -4.97 14.87
CA GLY A 14 51.22 -3.70 15.41
C GLY A 14 49.76 -3.35 15.09
N ARG A 15 48.89 -3.40 16.11
CA ARG A 15 47.48 -2.93 16.08
C ARG A 15 47.42 -1.45 15.68
N ILE A 16 47.34 -1.18 14.38
CA ILE A 16 46.96 0.13 13.87
C ILE A 16 45.55 -0.01 13.35
N VAL A 17 44.57 0.31 14.18
CA VAL A 17 43.20 0.53 13.75
C VAL A 17 43.23 1.74 12.80
N CYS A 18 43.11 1.50 11.49
CA CYS A 18 43.06 2.57 10.50
C CYS A 18 41.93 3.53 10.86
N PRO A 19 42.17 4.80 11.17
CA PRO A 19 41.13 5.77 11.51
C PRO A 19 40.09 5.93 10.41
N ASN A 20 40.45 5.68 9.15
CA ASN A 20 39.50 5.69 8.00
C ASN A 20 38.48 4.54 7.99
N PHE A 21 38.75 3.43 8.70
CA PHE A 21 37.82 2.32 8.80
C PHE A 21 36.64 2.64 9.75
N LEU A 22 36.93 3.28 10.87
CA LEU A 22 35.91 3.73 11.84
C LEU A 22 35.07 4.90 11.28
N LEU A 23 35.67 5.79 10.50
CA LEU A 23 34.95 6.85 9.79
C LEU A 23 33.99 6.23 8.75
N ARG A 24 34.43 5.25 7.98
CA ARG A 24 33.60 4.57 6.98
C ARG A 24 32.44 3.79 7.60
N ILE A 25 32.63 3.16 8.77
CA ILE A 25 31.54 2.49 9.51
C ILE A 25 30.56 3.53 10.06
N ARG A 26 31.03 4.66 10.56
CA ARG A 26 30.22 5.74 11.09
C ARG A 26 29.39 6.40 9.98
N ASP A 27 29.97 6.59 8.81
CA ASP A 27 29.27 7.14 7.63
C ASP A 27 28.19 6.16 7.11
N ILE A 28 28.45 4.85 7.12
CA ILE A 28 27.46 3.82 6.76
C ILE A 28 26.32 3.79 7.78
N GLN A 29 26.59 3.89 9.10
CA GLN A 29 25.53 3.90 10.11
C GLN A 29 24.71 5.20 10.10
N VAL A 30 25.32 6.34 9.83
CA VAL A 30 24.61 7.64 9.72
C VAL A 30 23.77 7.69 8.45
N ALA A 31 24.26 7.19 7.33
CA ALA A 31 23.51 7.07 6.09
C ALA A 31 22.30 6.14 6.24
N ASP A 32 22.46 4.99 6.90
CA ASP A 32 21.38 4.03 7.16
C ASP A 32 20.29 4.63 8.07
N SER A 33 20.65 5.36 9.10
CA SER A 33 19.68 6.03 9.99
C SER A 33 18.89 7.14 9.29
N SER A 34 19.48 7.87 8.36
CA SER A 34 18.84 8.91 7.57
C SER A 34 17.85 8.32 6.57
N GLN A 35 18.23 7.26 5.87
CA GLN A 35 17.35 6.54 4.95
C GLN A 35 16.14 5.92 5.67
N THR A 36 16.36 5.33 6.85
CA THR A 36 15.29 4.77 7.66
C THR A 36 14.30 5.85 8.11
N ARG A 37 14.78 7.02 8.54
CA ARG A 37 13.91 8.15 8.91
C ARG A 37 13.09 8.64 7.71
N LEU A 38 13.73 8.80 6.55
CA LEU A 38 13.05 9.19 5.32
C LEU A 38 11.94 8.20 4.96
N GLY A 39 12.21 6.89 5.02
CA GLY A 39 11.23 5.86 4.76
C GLY A 39 10.03 5.90 5.70
N ILE A 40 10.26 6.10 7.00
CA ILE A 40 9.20 6.22 8.02
C ILE A 40 8.35 7.47 7.75
N ILE A 41 8.96 8.62 7.49
CA ILE A 41 8.23 9.86 7.17
C ILE A 41 7.39 9.66 5.91
N CYS A 42 7.97 9.08 4.86
CA CYS A 42 7.24 8.77 3.64
C CYS A 42 6.05 7.81 3.89
N ALA A 43 6.22 6.80 4.75
CA ALA A 43 5.14 5.87 5.09
C ALA A 43 3.98 6.56 5.81
N ILE A 44 4.27 7.44 6.77
CA ILE A 44 3.25 8.21 7.51
C ILE A 44 2.53 9.15 6.54
N ILE A 45 3.26 9.90 5.70
CA ILE A 45 2.67 10.79 4.70
C ILE A 45 1.79 10.00 3.73
N ALA A 46 2.25 8.83 3.26
CA ALA A 46 1.48 7.97 2.39
C ALA A 46 0.17 7.52 3.04
N SER A 47 0.23 7.05 4.29
CA SER A 47 -0.94 6.59 5.04
C SER A 47 -1.97 7.69 5.28
N ILE A 48 -1.52 8.88 5.64
CA ILE A 48 -2.40 10.05 5.79
C ILE A 48 -3.00 10.44 4.43
N SER A 49 -2.19 10.49 3.37
CA SER A 49 -2.67 10.83 2.02
C SER A 49 -3.70 9.83 1.51
N PHE A 50 -3.48 8.53 1.69
CA PHE A 50 -4.47 7.53 1.30
C PHE A 50 -5.74 7.58 2.15
N SER A 51 -5.64 7.86 3.44
CA SER A 51 -6.83 8.00 4.29
C SER A 51 -7.68 9.22 3.88
N ILE A 52 -7.05 10.34 3.48
CA ILE A 52 -7.75 11.50 2.91
C ILE A 52 -8.38 11.13 1.57
N ASN A 53 -7.67 10.39 0.73
CA ASN A 53 -8.19 9.90 -0.55
C ASN A 53 -9.46 9.06 -0.34
N ASP A 54 -9.42 8.09 0.57
CA ASP A 54 -10.51 7.16 0.83
C ASP A 54 -11.73 7.88 1.43
N ALA A 55 -11.51 8.80 2.37
CA ALA A 55 -12.57 9.63 2.93
C ALA A 55 -13.20 10.52 1.85
N SER A 56 -12.41 11.14 0.98
CA SER A 56 -12.90 12.00 -0.11
C SER A 56 -13.69 11.20 -1.15
N ILE A 57 -13.22 10.01 -1.52
CA ILE A 57 -13.96 9.12 -2.44
C ILE A 57 -15.28 8.69 -1.81
N LYS A 58 -15.27 8.31 -0.53
CA LYS A 58 -16.51 7.99 0.19
C LYS A 58 -17.48 9.17 0.21
N PHE A 59 -16.98 10.38 0.43
CA PHE A 59 -17.79 11.59 0.47
C PHE A 59 -18.55 11.84 -0.85
N ILE A 60 -17.89 11.63 -2.01
CA ILE A 60 -18.52 11.84 -3.33
C ILE A 60 -19.19 10.60 -3.93
N SER A 61 -19.06 9.43 -3.28
CA SER A 61 -19.56 8.14 -3.82
C SER A 61 -21.07 8.10 -4.08
N GLY A 62 -21.84 8.95 -3.41
CA GLY A 62 -23.28 9.10 -3.64
C GLY A 62 -23.65 9.79 -4.95
N GLY A 63 -22.78 10.64 -5.50
CA GLY A 63 -23.04 11.44 -6.70
C GLY A 63 -22.41 10.91 -7.98
N TYR A 64 -21.26 10.24 -7.90
CA TYR A 64 -20.44 9.85 -9.05
C TYR A 64 -20.22 8.34 -9.13
N PRO A 65 -20.12 7.76 -10.33
CA PRO A 65 -19.72 6.36 -10.49
C PRO A 65 -18.21 6.19 -10.18
N LEU A 66 -17.84 5.00 -9.69
CA LEU A 66 -16.46 4.70 -9.30
C LEU A 66 -15.47 4.90 -10.46
N HIS A 67 -15.82 4.47 -11.66
CA HIS A 67 -14.93 4.59 -12.83
C HIS A 67 -14.66 6.04 -13.22
N GLU A 68 -15.59 6.95 -13.00
CA GLU A 68 -15.41 8.39 -13.21
C GLU A 68 -14.45 8.99 -12.18
N VAL A 69 -14.71 8.73 -10.90
CA VAL A 69 -13.84 9.20 -9.79
C VAL A 69 -12.41 8.71 -9.97
N VAL A 70 -12.24 7.41 -10.32
CA VAL A 70 -10.93 6.82 -10.56
C VAL A 70 -10.25 7.44 -11.79
N THR A 71 -11.00 7.79 -12.85
CA THR A 71 -10.46 8.45 -14.04
C THR A 71 -9.92 9.84 -13.71
N PHE A 72 -10.70 10.69 -13.02
CA PHE A 72 -10.25 12.00 -12.57
C PHE A 72 -9.04 11.90 -11.63
N ARG A 73 -9.11 11.01 -10.63
CA ARG A 73 -8.01 10.73 -9.72
C ARG A 73 -6.73 10.36 -10.45
N ALA A 74 -6.82 9.40 -11.37
CA ALA A 74 -5.66 8.91 -12.11
C ALA A 74 -5.13 9.97 -13.07
N GLY A 75 -5.98 10.73 -13.76
CA GLY A 75 -5.61 11.81 -14.64
C GLY A 75 -4.83 12.91 -13.91
N ILE A 76 -5.40 13.43 -12.82
CA ILE A 76 -4.76 14.47 -11.99
C ILE A 76 -3.45 13.95 -11.39
N SER A 77 -3.46 12.74 -10.82
CA SER A 77 -2.28 12.12 -10.22
C SER A 77 -1.17 11.86 -11.26
N LEU A 78 -1.53 11.46 -12.49
CA LEU A 78 -0.59 11.25 -13.59
C LEU A 78 0.05 12.57 -14.04
N ILE A 79 -0.74 13.64 -14.18
CA ILE A 79 -0.23 14.98 -14.50
C ILE A 79 0.77 15.44 -13.44
N ILE A 80 0.42 15.34 -12.15
CA ILE A 80 1.30 15.71 -11.04
C ILE A 80 2.57 14.85 -11.05
N SER A 81 2.43 13.54 -11.26
CA SER A 81 3.56 12.63 -11.29
C SER A 81 4.53 12.94 -12.44
N LEU A 82 4.01 13.21 -13.63
CA LEU A 82 4.83 13.56 -14.80
C LEU A 82 5.43 14.95 -14.69
N ALA A 83 4.66 15.95 -14.22
CA ALA A 83 5.12 17.33 -14.14
C ALA A 83 6.09 17.62 -13.00
N ILE A 84 5.94 16.93 -11.85
CA ILE A 84 6.67 17.20 -10.63
C ILE A 84 7.56 16.03 -10.20
N LEU A 85 6.97 14.84 -10.00
CA LEU A 85 7.69 13.73 -9.35
C LEU A 85 8.78 13.12 -10.24
N VAL A 86 8.53 12.96 -11.53
CA VAL A 86 9.52 12.44 -12.49
C VAL A 86 10.70 13.37 -12.66
N PRO A 87 10.52 14.70 -12.87
CA PRO A 87 11.62 15.66 -12.90
C PRO A 87 12.44 15.70 -11.61
N MET A 88 11.79 15.60 -10.44
CA MET A 88 12.49 15.56 -9.14
C MET A 88 13.45 14.36 -9.03
N GLU A 89 13.15 13.23 -9.66
CA GLU A 89 14.04 12.06 -9.73
C GLU A 89 15.08 12.13 -10.85
N GLY A 90 15.05 13.16 -11.69
CA GLY A 90 16.10 13.59 -12.58
C GLY A 90 15.91 13.28 -14.08
N SER A 91 15.08 12.31 -14.51
CA SER A 91 14.92 12.08 -15.97
C SER A 91 13.73 11.21 -16.35
N TYR A 92 13.00 11.61 -17.39
CA TYR A 92 11.95 10.83 -18.06
C TYR A 92 12.45 9.50 -18.68
N ARG A 93 13.77 9.35 -18.92
CA ARG A 93 14.36 8.10 -19.42
C ARG A 93 14.14 6.94 -18.43
N ARG A 94 13.96 7.22 -17.14
CA ARG A 94 13.67 6.22 -16.09
C ARG A 94 12.29 5.58 -16.26
N LEU A 95 11.36 6.20 -17.00
CA LEU A 95 10.07 5.61 -17.33
C LEU A 95 10.17 4.44 -18.30
N ARG A 96 11.31 4.26 -19.00
CA ARG A 96 11.52 3.11 -19.87
C ARG A 96 11.81 1.87 -19.01
N THR A 97 10.93 0.89 -19.08
CA THR A 97 11.08 -0.39 -18.39
C THR A 97 11.16 -1.55 -19.38
N ALA A 98 11.99 -2.54 -19.08
CA ALA A 98 12.00 -3.83 -19.79
C ALA A 98 10.95 -4.82 -19.23
N LYS A 99 10.27 -4.46 -18.11
CA LYS A 99 9.34 -5.34 -17.37
C LYS A 99 7.88 -4.92 -17.53
N LEU A 100 7.52 -4.35 -18.69
CA LEU A 100 6.16 -3.82 -18.94
C LEU A 100 5.03 -4.81 -18.58
N PRO A 101 5.08 -6.12 -18.94
CA PRO A 101 4.00 -7.04 -18.57
C PRO A 101 3.80 -7.16 -17.05
N LEU A 102 4.87 -7.11 -16.28
CA LEU A 102 4.80 -7.14 -14.82
C LEU A 102 4.21 -5.85 -14.23
N HIS A 103 4.53 -4.69 -14.83
CA HIS A 103 3.91 -3.41 -14.47
C HIS A 103 2.40 -3.41 -14.77
N LEU A 104 1.99 -3.93 -15.94
CA LEU A 104 0.58 -4.04 -16.31
C LEU A 104 -0.17 -4.98 -15.35
N LEU A 105 0.38 -6.17 -15.09
CA LEU A 105 -0.23 -7.11 -14.13
C LEU A 105 -0.33 -6.48 -12.73
N ARG A 106 0.72 -5.79 -12.27
CA ARG A 106 0.71 -5.06 -11.00
C ARG A 106 -0.34 -3.96 -11.00
N GLY A 107 -0.45 -3.20 -12.08
CA GLY A 107 -1.48 -2.17 -12.26
C GLY A 107 -2.89 -2.75 -12.19
N LEU A 108 -3.16 -3.87 -12.86
CA LEU A 108 -4.46 -4.55 -12.80
C LEU A 108 -4.79 -5.06 -11.40
N LEU A 109 -3.81 -5.61 -10.67
CA LEU A 109 -4.01 -6.02 -9.27
C LEU A 109 -4.33 -4.82 -8.38
N VAL A 110 -3.67 -3.66 -8.61
CA VAL A 110 -3.97 -2.42 -7.86
C VAL A 110 -5.37 -1.92 -8.20
N VAL A 111 -5.76 -1.94 -9.48
CA VAL A 111 -7.13 -1.58 -9.91
C VAL A 111 -8.15 -2.50 -9.24
N GLY A 112 -7.92 -3.82 -9.26
CA GLY A 112 -8.79 -4.79 -8.60
C GLY A 112 -8.89 -4.55 -7.10
N ALA A 113 -7.76 -4.35 -6.41
CA ALA A 113 -7.73 -4.05 -4.98
C ALA A 113 -8.54 -2.79 -4.65
N ASN A 114 -8.34 -1.71 -5.39
CA ASN A 114 -9.07 -0.45 -5.19
C ASN A 114 -10.56 -0.59 -5.53
N SER A 115 -10.91 -1.27 -6.62
CA SER A 115 -12.30 -1.46 -7.01
C SER A 115 -13.07 -2.23 -5.93
N PHE A 116 -12.54 -3.34 -5.45
CA PHE A 116 -13.15 -4.09 -4.36
C PHE A 116 -13.26 -3.26 -3.07
N PHE A 117 -12.19 -2.56 -2.71
CA PHE A 117 -12.19 -1.72 -1.51
C PHE A 117 -13.24 -0.61 -1.58
N PHE A 118 -13.28 0.16 -2.67
CA PHE A 118 -14.22 1.27 -2.81
C PHE A 118 -15.67 0.83 -2.99
N LEU A 119 -15.93 -0.32 -3.64
CA LEU A 119 -17.26 -0.91 -3.70
C LEU A 119 -17.76 -1.30 -2.30
N GLY A 120 -16.88 -1.81 -1.44
CA GLY A 120 -17.20 -2.04 -0.04
C GLY A 120 -17.44 -0.73 0.71
N LEU A 121 -16.55 0.25 0.51
CA LEU A 121 -16.58 1.55 1.16
C LEU A 121 -17.86 2.37 0.85
N ALA A 122 -18.45 2.17 -0.32
CA ALA A 122 -19.68 2.86 -0.73
C ALA A 122 -20.86 2.57 0.23
N VAL A 123 -20.91 1.39 0.84
CA VAL A 123 -22.04 0.93 1.68
C VAL A 123 -21.66 0.59 3.11
N MET A 124 -20.36 0.60 3.46
CA MET A 124 -19.85 0.31 4.81
C MET A 124 -19.26 1.56 5.47
N PRO A 125 -19.17 1.60 6.82
CA PRO A 125 -18.36 2.59 7.52
C PRO A 125 -16.89 2.55 7.07
N LEU A 126 -16.25 3.72 6.99
CA LEU A 126 -14.84 3.84 6.56
C LEU A 126 -13.89 3.04 7.45
N SER A 127 -14.11 3.10 8.77
CA SER A 127 -13.33 2.36 9.76
C SER A 127 -13.40 0.84 9.56
N ASP A 128 -14.59 0.32 9.30
CA ASP A 128 -14.83 -1.12 9.18
C ASP A 128 -14.23 -1.68 7.88
N ALA A 129 -14.43 -0.98 6.75
CA ALA A 129 -13.83 -1.34 5.48
C ALA A 129 -12.29 -1.33 5.58
N THR A 130 -11.72 -0.29 6.20
CA THR A 130 -10.28 -0.16 6.39
C THR A 130 -9.74 -1.26 7.33
N ALA A 131 -10.42 -1.55 8.44
CA ALA A 131 -9.99 -2.59 9.37
C ALA A 131 -9.99 -3.98 8.71
N LEU A 132 -11.02 -4.32 7.94
CA LEU A 132 -11.07 -5.58 7.19
C LEU A 132 -9.96 -5.67 6.14
N PHE A 133 -9.65 -4.57 5.45
CA PHE A 133 -8.53 -4.53 4.51
C PHE A 133 -7.18 -4.79 5.19
N PHE A 134 -6.99 -4.37 6.45
CA PHE A 134 -5.76 -4.61 7.22
C PHE A 134 -5.52 -6.07 7.62
N ILE A 135 -6.35 -7.03 7.13
CA ILE A 135 -5.97 -8.45 7.11
C ILE A 135 -4.88 -8.74 6.06
N ALA A 136 -4.55 -7.79 5.19
CA ALA A 136 -3.57 -7.95 4.12
C ALA A 136 -2.22 -8.52 4.59
N PRO A 137 -1.60 -8.13 5.72
CA PRO A 137 -0.36 -8.74 6.21
C PRO A 137 -0.46 -10.25 6.47
N VAL A 138 -1.65 -10.71 6.89
CA VAL A 138 -1.94 -12.14 7.09
C VAL A 138 -1.94 -12.87 5.75
N VAL A 139 -2.65 -12.31 4.76
CA VAL A 139 -2.73 -12.87 3.40
C VAL A 139 -1.36 -12.85 2.73
N ILE A 140 -0.57 -11.79 2.88
CA ILE A 140 0.82 -11.71 2.40
C ILE A 140 1.67 -12.85 2.98
N THR A 141 1.52 -13.13 4.29
CA THR A 141 2.22 -14.25 4.94
C THR A 141 1.81 -15.59 4.35
N MET A 142 0.51 -15.83 4.13
CA MET A 142 0.02 -17.05 3.49
C MET A 142 0.58 -17.20 2.07
N PHE A 143 0.55 -16.13 1.28
CA PHE A 143 1.07 -16.12 -0.09
C PHE A 143 2.58 -16.34 -0.14
N SER A 144 3.35 -15.84 0.84
CA SER A 144 4.79 -16.08 0.89
C SER A 144 5.13 -17.56 1.08
N VAL A 145 4.31 -18.29 1.86
CA VAL A 145 4.44 -19.74 2.01
C VAL A 145 4.07 -20.47 0.71
N ILE A 146 2.91 -20.12 0.13
CA ILE A 146 2.36 -20.85 -1.02
C ILE A 146 3.19 -20.62 -2.29
N PHE A 147 3.53 -19.35 -2.59
CA PHE A 147 4.15 -18.97 -3.87
C PHE A 147 5.67 -18.85 -3.83
N LEU A 148 6.25 -18.58 -2.65
CA LEU A 148 7.69 -18.42 -2.49
C LEU A 148 8.33 -19.58 -1.73
N GLY A 149 7.55 -20.53 -1.19
CA GLY A 149 8.04 -21.66 -0.43
C GLY A 149 8.73 -21.26 0.88
N GLU A 150 8.43 -20.08 1.43
CA GLU A 150 9.02 -19.60 2.67
C GLU A 150 8.60 -20.48 3.85
N LYS A 151 9.56 -20.88 4.68
CA LYS A 151 9.26 -21.63 5.91
C LYS A 151 8.82 -20.65 7.01
N VAL A 152 7.53 -20.67 7.31
CA VAL A 152 6.92 -19.83 8.35
C VAL A 152 6.87 -20.59 9.66
N GLY A 153 7.43 -20.00 10.72
CA GLY A 153 7.43 -20.61 12.06
C GLY A 153 6.04 -20.57 12.73
N LYS A 154 5.86 -21.44 13.75
CA LYS A 154 4.58 -21.60 14.49
C LYS A 154 4.01 -20.27 14.99
N PHE A 155 4.86 -19.33 15.37
CA PHE A 155 4.45 -18.02 15.87
C PHE A 155 3.78 -17.13 14.80
N ARG A 156 4.29 -17.15 13.56
CA ARG A 156 3.67 -16.44 12.45
C ARG A 156 2.30 -17.04 12.10
N TRP A 157 2.18 -18.37 12.18
CA TRP A 157 0.90 -19.06 11.99
C TRP A 157 -0.12 -18.72 13.08
N SER A 158 0.29 -18.63 14.37
CA SER A 158 -0.60 -18.22 15.42
C SER A 158 -1.09 -16.77 15.26
N ALA A 159 -0.19 -15.86 14.89
CA ALA A 159 -0.59 -14.48 14.59
C ALA A 159 -1.56 -14.42 13.39
N THR A 160 -1.29 -15.18 12.31
CA THR A 160 -2.19 -15.31 11.15
C THR A 160 -3.58 -15.79 11.58
N ALA A 161 -3.65 -16.82 12.45
CA ALA A 161 -4.92 -17.32 12.96
C ALA A 161 -5.69 -16.25 13.77
N ILE A 162 -5.00 -15.48 14.63
CA ILE A 162 -5.61 -14.39 15.41
C ILE A 162 -6.19 -13.30 14.47
N GLY A 163 -5.46 -12.92 13.43
CA GLY A 163 -5.94 -11.95 12.43
C GLY A 163 -7.19 -12.44 11.68
N LEU A 164 -7.20 -13.73 11.28
CA LEU A 164 -8.38 -14.35 10.67
C LEU A 164 -9.59 -14.38 11.61
N ILE A 165 -9.39 -14.73 12.89
CA ILE A 165 -10.44 -14.68 13.91
C ILE A 165 -11.00 -13.26 14.03
N GLY A 166 -10.13 -12.24 14.06
CA GLY A 166 -10.56 -10.84 14.10
C GLY A 166 -11.43 -10.46 12.89
N ALA A 167 -11.06 -10.88 11.68
CA ALA A 167 -11.85 -10.65 10.49
C ALA A 167 -13.21 -11.37 10.53
N VAL A 168 -13.25 -12.62 10.99
CA VAL A 168 -14.51 -13.37 11.15
C VAL A 168 -15.44 -12.71 12.18
N ILE A 169 -14.90 -12.19 13.28
CA ILE A 169 -15.68 -11.43 14.28
C ILE A 169 -16.29 -10.19 13.63
N MET A 170 -15.53 -9.44 12.84
CA MET A 170 -16.05 -8.25 12.14
C MET A 170 -17.10 -8.58 11.08
N LEU A 171 -16.91 -9.67 10.33
CA LEU A 171 -17.85 -10.13 9.31
C LEU A 171 -19.21 -10.54 9.88
N ARG A 172 -19.27 -11.01 11.13
CA ARG A 172 -20.51 -11.50 11.79
C ARG A 172 -21.32 -12.46 10.92
N PRO A 173 -20.74 -13.52 10.33
CA PRO A 173 -21.36 -14.30 9.24
C PRO A 173 -22.67 -15.00 9.62
N THR A 174 -22.91 -15.20 10.92
CA THR A 174 -24.09 -15.89 11.48
C THR A 174 -25.14 -14.94 12.07
N SER A 175 -24.92 -13.64 12.02
CA SER A 175 -25.84 -12.65 12.57
C SER A 175 -26.81 -12.09 11.54
N ALA A 176 -27.95 -11.59 11.96
CA ALA A 176 -28.88 -10.82 11.11
C ALA A 176 -28.23 -9.54 10.55
N SER A 177 -27.10 -9.11 11.14
CA SER A 177 -26.32 -7.96 10.69
C SER A 177 -25.24 -8.31 9.64
N PHE A 178 -25.18 -9.56 9.18
CA PHE A 178 -24.21 -9.96 8.17
C PHE A 178 -24.46 -9.21 6.84
N GLN A 179 -23.44 -8.52 6.39
CA GLN A 179 -23.47 -7.84 5.11
C GLN A 179 -22.49 -8.53 4.14
N PRO A 180 -22.98 -9.20 3.07
CA PRO A 180 -22.11 -9.88 2.10
C PRO A 180 -21.07 -8.95 1.49
N VAL A 181 -21.35 -7.66 1.44
CA VAL A 181 -20.44 -6.61 0.97
C VAL A 181 -19.12 -6.55 1.77
N ALA A 182 -19.11 -6.99 3.03
CA ALA A 182 -17.91 -7.05 3.86
C ALA A 182 -16.82 -8.03 3.32
N ILE A 183 -17.17 -8.88 2.37
CA ILE A 183 -16.21 -9.72 1.63
C ILE A 183 -15.34 -8.88 0.70
N LEU A 184 -15.82 -7.74 0.20
CA LEU A 184 -15.11 -6.92 -0.78
C LEU A 184 -13.77 -6.37 -0.23
N PRO A 185 -13.66 -5.79 0.97
CA PRO A 185 -12.37 -5.39 1.52
C PRO A 185 -11.40 -6.57 1.70
N LEU A 186 -11.88 -7.79 1.94
CA LEU A 186 -11.02 -8.99 2.02
C LEU A 186 -10.49 -9.38 0.63
N MET A 187 -11.32 -9.28 -0.42
CA MET A 187 -10.87 -9.49 -1.80
C MET A 187 -9.83 -8.42 -2.20
N ALA A 188 -10.02 -7.19 -1.75
CA ALA A 188 -9.03 -6.12 -1.93
C ALA A 188 -7.70 -6.48 -1.26
N ALA A 189 -7.72 -7.02 -0.04
CA ALA A 189 -6.52 -7.47 0.67
C ALA A 189 -5.81 -8.63 -0.05
N ILE A 190 -6.53 -9.54 -0.69
CA ILE A 190 -5.97 -10.62 -1.51
C ILE A 190 -5.25 -10.05 -2.74
N CYS A 191 -5.87 -9.12 -3.47
CA CYS A 191 -5.24 -8.44 -4.59
C CYS A 191 -3.99 -7.68 -4.14
N TYR A 192 -4.05 -6.99 -3.01
CA TYR A 192 -2.94 -6.25 -2.42
C TYR A 192 -1.77 -7.19 -2.06
N ALA A 193 -2.04 -8.36 -1.49
CA ALA A 193 -1.02 -9.37 -1.26
C ALA A 193 -0.34 -9.84 -2.57
N GLY A 194 -1.12 -9.99 -3.64
CA GLY A 194 -0.60 -10.29 -4.98
C GLY A 194 0.36 -9.22 -5.50
N ILE A 195 0.05 -7.94 -5.27
CA ILE A 195 0.93 -6.81 -5.63
C ILE A 195 2.30 -6.94 -4.92
N HIS A 196 2.29 -7.30 -3.63
CA HIS A 196 3.53 -7.48 -2.87
C HIS A 196 4.36 -8.66 -3.37
N MET A 197 3.72 -9.80 -3.70
CA MET A 197 4.40 -10.95 -4.30
C MET A 197 5.06 -10.59 -5.63
N LEU A 198 4.33 -9.85 -6.48
CA LEU A 198 4.83 -9.42 -7.77
C LEU A 198 5.97 -8.40 -7.64
N SER A 199 5.84 -7.46 -6.71
CA SER A 199 6.88 -6.47 -6.41
C SER A 199 8.20 -7.13 -5.95
N ARG A 200 8.14 -8.19 -5.14
CA ARG A 200 9.30 -8.98 -4.75
C ARG A 200 9.99 -9.64 -5.97
N ARG A 201 9.23 -10.14 -6.95
CA ARG A 201 9.79 -10.71 -8.19
C ARG A 201 10.40 -9.66 -9.11
N MET A 202 9.91 -8.42 -9.09
CA MET A 202 10.45 -7.33 -9.93
C MET A 202 11.81 -6.84 -9.42
N GLY A 203 12.08 -7.00 -8.12
CA GLY A 203 13.31 -6.49 -7.49
C GLY A 203 13.34 -4.96 -7.42
N GLY A 204 14.31 -4.39 -6.70
CA GLY A 204 14.45 -2.95 -6.48
C GLY A 204 15.03 -2.15 -7.67
N THR A 205 14.80 -2.58 -8.92
CA THR A 205 15.42 -1.98 -10.12
C THR A 205 14.67 -0.75 -10.64
N GLU A 206 13.39 -0.59 -10.25
CA GLU A 206 12.52 0.47 -10.75
C GLU A 206 12.49 1.68 -9.81
N SER A 207 12.31 2.89 -10.35
CA SER A 207 12.20 4.10 -9.54
C SER A 207 10.79 4.25 -8.93
N ALA A 208 10.68 5.05 -7.85
CA ALA A 208 9.38 5.26 -7.18
C ALA A 208 8.40 5.99 -8.11
N SER A 209 8.88 6.97 -8.87
CA SER A 209 8.08 7.68 -9.87
C SER A 209 7.60 6.76 -10.99
N THR A 210 8.47 5.87 -11.50
CA THR A 210 8.10 4.89 -12.53
C THR A 210 6.98 3.97 -12.03
N LEU A 211 7.13 3.42 -10.82
CA LEU A 211 6.13 2.56 -10.21
C LEU A 211 4.78 3.28 -10.06
N SER A 212 4.78 4.56 -9.65
CA SER A 212 3.57 5.37 -9.50
C SER A 212 2.93 5.69 -10.85
N VAL A 213 3.71 6.15 -11.84
CA VAL A 213 3.22 6.53 -13.17
C VAL A 213 2.53 5.35 -13.87
N TYR A 214 3.13 4.15 -13.87
CA TYR A 214 2.50 2.98 -14.51
C TYR A 214 1.20 2.56 -13.84
N ILE A 215 1.08 2.66 -12.52
CA ILE A 215 -0.18 2.39 -11.82
C ILE A 215 -1.23 3.40 -12.24
N GLN A 216 -0.93 4.70 -12.24
CA GLN A 216 -1.89 5.74 -12.62
C GLN A 216 -2.29 5.63 -14.10
N ALA A 217 -1.34 5.28 -14.98
CA ALA A 217 -1.65 5.02 -16.39
C ALA A 217 -2.63 3.85 -16.57
N VAL A 218 -2.43 2.74 -15.84
CA VAL A 218 -3.38 1.61 -15.89
C VAL A 218 -4.74 2.01 -15.32
N PHE A 219 -4.79 2.74 -14.21
CA PHE A 219 -6.06 3.26 -13.69
C PHE A 219 -6.78 4.15 -14.70
N LEU A 220 -6.06 5.05 -15.36
CA LEU A 220 -6.65 5.93 -16.36
C LEU A 220 -7.22 5.15 -17.54
N VAL A 221 -6.46 4.18 -18.07
CA VAL A 221 -6.92 3.34 -19.19
C VAL A 221 -8.13 2.51 -18.80
N VAL A 222 -8.12 1.86 -17.63
CA VAL A 222 -9.25 1.04 -17.17
C VAL A 222 -10.46 1.92 -16.86
N GLY A 223 -10.28 3.06 -16.20
CA GLY A 223 -11.36 4.00 -15.90
C GLY A 223 -12.03 4.55 -17.16
N LEU A 224 -11.24 4.96 -18.17
CA LEU A 224 -11.77 5.41 -19.47
C LEU A 224 -12.47 4.27 -20.20
N PHE A 225 -11.91 3.07 -20.23
CA PHE A 225 -12.56 1.90 -20.83
C PHE A 225 -13.90 1.59 -20.16
N MET A 226 -13.97 1.61 -18.84
CA MET A 226 -15.22 1.42 -18.11
C MET A 226 -16.20 2.57 -18.37
N GLY A 227 -15.73 3.82 -18.43
CA GLY A 227 -16.57 4.97 -18.78
C GLY A 227 -17.17 4.87 -20.18
N LEU A 228 -16.39 4.38 -21.16
CA LEU A 228 -16.88 4.19 -22.53
C LEU A 228 -17.86 3.02 -22.66
N THR A 229 -17.73 1.97 -21.84
CA THR A 229 -18.56 0.77 -21.92
C THR A 229 -19.82 0.83 -21.04
N PHE A 230 -19.73 1.47 -19.88
CA PHE A 230 -20.77 1.49 -18.84
C PHE A 230 -21.26 2.91 -18.50
N GLY A 231 -20.58 3.95 -19.02
CA GLY A 231 -20.84 5.34 -18.65
C GLY A 231 -22.21 5.90 -19.08
N ASP A 232 -22.99 5.16 -19.85
CA ASP A 232 -24.38 5.49 -20.18
C ASP A 232 -25.40 5.06 -19.09
N GLY A 233 -24.93 4.30 -18.08
CA GLY A 233 -25.75 3.87 -16.95
C GLY A 233 -26.82 2.80 -17.25
N ARG A 234 -26.83 2.22 -18.47
CA ARG A 234 -27.85 1.19 -18.86
C ARG A 234 -27.80 -0.07 -17.99
N PHE A 235 -26.68 -0.31 -17.31
CA PHE A 235 -26.48 -1.48 -16.44
C PHE A 235 -26.60 -1.14 -14.95
N ALA A 236 -26.89 0.12 -14.61
CA ALA A 236 -27.05 0.53 -13.22
C ALA A 236 -28.34 -0.06 -12.63
N PRO A 237 -28.28 -0.81 -11.53
CA PRO A 237 -29.46 -1.39 -10.91
C PRO A 237 -30.37 -0.34 -10.26
N GLY A 238 -29.89 0.87 -9.98
CA GLY A 238 -30.65 1.95 -9.36
C GLY A 238 -31.00 1.71 -7.89
N ASP A 239 -30.35 0.75 -7.24
CA ASP A 239 -30.63 0.35 -5.86
C ASP A 239 -29.75 1.08 -4.82
N GLY A 240 -28.88 2.00 -5.26
CA GLY A 240 -27.97 2.76 -4.40
C GLY A 240 -26.88 1.93 -3.71
N ARG A 241 -26.71 0.66 -4.12
CA ARG A 241 -25.71 -0.26 -3.54
C ARG A 241 -24.38 -0.21 -4.29
N SER A 242 -23.44 -1.10 -3.91
CA SER A 242 -22.10 -1.17 -4.48
C SER A 242 -22.07 -1.25 -6.01
N LEU A 243 -22.98 -2.03 -6.63
CA LEU A 243 -23.06 -2.16 -8.08
C LEU A 243 -23.56 -0.87 -8.75
N ASP A 244 -24.45 -0.15 -8.10
CA ASP A 244 -24.89 1.15 -8.59
C ASP A 244 -23.72 2.16 -8.60
N PHE A 245 -22.90 2.17 -7.56
CA PHE A 245 -21.66 2.97 -7.53
C PHE A 245 -20.69 2.60 -8.67
N LEU A 246 -20.64 1.34 -9.09
CA LEU A 246 -19.77 0.90 -10.19
C LEU A 246 -20.34 1.25 -11.58
N LEU A 247 -21.67 1.11 -11.79
CA LEU A 247 -22.32 1.07 -13.10
C LEU A 247 -23.21 2.29 -13.40
N ARG A 248 -23.30 3.24 -12.46
CA ARG A 248 -24.05 4.50 -12.62
C ARG A 248 -23.52 5.28 -13.83
N ALA A 249 -24.41 6.06 -14.46
CA ALA A 249 -24.06 6.93 -15.56
C ALA A 249 -23.00 7.96 -15.17
N TRP A 250 -22.14 8.28 -16.12
CA TRP A 250 -21.16 9.36 -16.00
C TRP A 250 -21.89 10.72 -15.87
N VAL A 251 -21.48 11.53 -14.90
CA VAL A 251 -22.09 12.83 -14.62
C VAL A 251 -21.00 13.90 -14.61
N MET A 252 -21.15 14.96 -15.41
CA MET A 252 -20.17 16.04 -15.40
C MET A 252 -20.16 16.74 -14.05
N PRO A 253 -19.01 16.81 -13.36
CA PRO A 253 -18.92 17.41 -12.06
C PRO A 253 -19.22 18.91 -12.09
N PRO A 254 -20.08 19.43 -11.19
CA PRO A 254 -20.24 20.86 -11.02
C PRO A 254 -18.97 21.49 -10.45
N PRO A 255 -18.73 22.79 -10.66
CA PRO A 255 -17.53 23.49 -10.16
C PRO A 255 -17.33 23.40 -8.64
N SER A 256 -18.40 23.20 -7.87
CA SER A 256 -18.36 22.99 -6.41
C SER A 256 -17.54 21.77 -5.99
N ASP A 257 -17.48 20.73 -6.84
CA ASP A 257 -16.87 19.44 -6.52
C ASP A 257 -15.42 19.33 -7.02
N TYR A 258 -14.96 20.27 -7.86
CA TYR A 258 -13.58 20.33 -8.33
C TYR A 258 -12.53 20.31 -7.21
N PRO A 259 -12.70 21.02 -6.07
CA PRO A 259 -11.74 20.93 -4.98
C PRO A 259 -11.59 19.51 -4.41
N VAL A 260 -12.69 18.77 -4.26
CA VAL A 260 -12.66 17.40 -3.75
C VAL A 260 -11.96 16.46 -4.74
N LEU A 261 -12.26 16.58 -6.04
CA LEU A 261 -11.58 15.82 -7.09
C LEU A 261 -10.08 16.14 -7.16
N LEU A 262 -9.70 17.39 -6.96
CA LEU A 262 -8.30 17.79 -6.88
C LEU A 262 -7.61 17.18 -5.65
N ILE A 263 -8.26 17.18 -4.48
CA ILE A 263 -7.75 16.54 -3.27
C ILE A 263 -7.54 15.05 -3.49
N ILE A 264 -8.49 14.36 -4.13
CA ILE A 264 -8.39 12.94 -4.47
C ILE A 264 -7.18 12.68 -5.38
N GLY A 265 -6.98 13.46 -6.42
CA GLY A 265 -5.86 13.32 -7.34
C GLY A 265 -4.51 13.65 -6.69
N LEU A 266 -4.43 14.72 -5.92
CA LEU A 266 -3.23 15.16 -5.23
C LEU A 266 -2.82 14.14 -4.14
N SER A 267 -3.75 13.71 -3.31
CA SER A 267 -3.49 12.71 -2.26
C SER A 267 -3.07 11.36 -2.85
N SER A 268 -3.63 10.97 -3.99
CA SER A 268 -3.21 9.76 -4.73
C SER A 268 -1.79 9.89 -5.28
N ALA A 269 -1.41 11.05 -5.82
CA ALA A 269 -0.05 11.29 -6.33
C ALA A 269 0.98 11.24 -5.21
N ILE A 270 0.74 11.99 -4.13
CA ILE A 270 1.63 12.06 -2.96
C ILE A 270 1.72 10.69 -2.28
N GLY A 271 0.58 10.05 -2.00
CA GLY A 271 0.53 8.75 -1.35
C GLY A 271 1.23 7.67 -2.17
N GLY A 272 0.97 7.60 -3.48
CA GLY A 272 1.57 6.63 -4.39
C GLY A 272 3.10 6.79 -4.52
N TYR A 273 3.59 8.01 -4.58
CA TYR A 273 5.03 8.28 -4.58
C TYR A 273 5.66 7.95 -3.24
N CYS A 274 5.09 8.46 -2.14
CA CYS A 274 5.63 8.27 -0.80
C CYS A 274 5.66 6.79 -0.39
N VAL A 275 4.62 6.00 -0.65
CA VAL A 275 4.64 4.56 -0.34
C VAL A 275 5.71 3.85 -1.17
N SER A 276 5.83 4.18 -2.47
CA SER A 276 6.85 3.59 -3.33
C SER A 276 8.26 3.94 -2.84
N GLN A 277 8.50 5.18 -2.40
CA GLN A 277 9.77 5.63 -1.84
C GLN A 277 10.07 4.96 -0.50
N ALA A 278 9.09 4.83 0.40
CA ALA A 278 9.24 4.17 1.69
C ALA A 278 9.75 2.72 1.54
N TYR A 279 9.07 1.94 0.71
CA TYR A 279 9.46 0.55 0.43
C TYR A 279 10.74 0.40 -0.41
N ARG A 280 11.18 1.45 -1.09
CA ARG A 280 12.45 1.47 -1.81
C ARG A 280 13.65 1.65 -0.88
N VAL A 281 13.51 2.49 0.15
CA VAL A 281 14.63 2.88 1.03
C VAL A 281 14.68 2.09 2.32
N CYS A 282 13.59 1.40 2.70
CA CYS A 282 13.50 0.62 3.93
C CYS A 282 12.96 -0.78 3.69
N GLU A 283 13.30 -1.69 4.59
CA GLU A 283 12.68 -3.01 4.66
C GLU A 283 11.19 -2.90 5.01
N ALA A 284 10.36 -3.71 4.37
CA ALA A 284 8.92 -3.74 4.62
C ALA A 284 8.58 -3.90 6.11
N ALA A 285 9.39 -4.69 6.83
CA ALA A 285 9.28 -4.90 8.26
C ALA A 285 9.44 -3.61 9.11
N VAL A 286 10.11 -2.58 8.62
CA VAL A 286 10.25 -1.29 9.30
C VAL A 286 9.06 -0.38 9.00
N ILE A 287 8.51 -0.47 7.78
CA ILE A 287 7.48 0.42 7.26
C ILE A 287 6.07 0.01 7.70
N ALA A 288 5.77 -1.29 7.69
CA ALA A 288 4.42 -1.82 7.91
C ALA A 288 3.67 -1.29 9.16
N PRO A 289 4.29 -1.04 10.34
CA PRO A 289 3.56 -0.47 11.49
C PRO A 289 3.02 0.93 11.23
N PHE A 290 3.72 1.70 10.40
CA PHE A 290 3.33 3.08 10.12
C PHE A 290 2.14 3.15 9.15
N GLU A 291 1.86 2.08 8.40
CA GLU A 291 0.65 1.97 7.59
C GLU A 291 -0.63 1.92 8.45
N TYR A 292 -0.55 1.41 9.68
CA TYR A 292 -1.69 1.44 10.61
C TYR A 292 -2.16 2.86 10.99
N THR A 293 -1.36 3.89 10.68
CA THR A 293 -1.81 5.29 10.76
C THR A 293 -3.06 5.53 9.90
N ALA A 294 -3.20 4.85 8.76
CA ALA A 294 -4.38 4.96 7.91
C ALA A 294 -5.65 4.46 8.64
N LEU A 295 -5.55 3.41 9.45
CA LEU A 295 -6.68 2.91 10.24
C LEU A 295 -7.08 3.91 11.35
N ILE A 296 -6.12 4.52 12.03
CA ILE A 296 -6.40 5.56 13.01
C ILE A 296 -7.11 6.74 12.32
N MET A 297 -6.60 7.18 11.18
CA MET A 297 -7.21 8.25 10.41
C MET A 297 -8.61 7.88 9.90
N SER A 298 -8.84 6.63 9.50
CA SER A 298 -10.18 6.19 9.05
C SER A 298 -11.23 6.26 10.16
N ILE A 299 -10.85 6.01 11.41
CA ILE A 299 -11.73 6.19 12.58
C ILE A 299 -11.99 7.69 12.80
N VAL A 300 -10.95 8.53 12.70
CA VAL A 300 -11.10 9.99 12.83
C VAL A 300 -12.03 10.54 11.75
N TRP A 301 -11.81 10.23 10.48
CA TRP A 301 -12.68 10.67 9.39
C TRP A 301 -14.08 10.06 9.49
N GLY A 302 -14.17 8.79 9.89
CA GLY A 302 -15.44 8.10 10.12
C GLY A 302 -16.31 8.82 11.14
N SER A 303 -15.73 9.22 12.26
CA SER A 303 -16.45 9.91 13.32
C SER A 303 -16.72 11.38 12.99
N THR A 304 -15.73 12.11 12.43
CA THR A 304 -15.83 13.57 12.24
C THR A 304 -16.63 13.97 10.99
N ILE A 305 -16.49 13.23 9.88
CA ILE A 305 -17.13 13.55 8.61
C ILE A 305 -18.43 12.78 8.43
N PHE A 306 -18.44 11.49 8.79
CA PHE A 306 -19.56 10.59 8.51
C PHE A 306 -20.41 10.27 9.74
N GLY A 307 -20.06 10.78 10.94
CA GLY A 307 -20.80 10.51 12.19
C GLY A 307 -20.84 9.04 12.58
N SER A 308 -19.96 8.20 12.02
CA SER A 308 -19.94 6.76 12.24
C SER A 308 -18.86 6.36 13.24
N TRP A 309 -19.27 5.84 14.41
CA TRP A 309 -18.39 5.25 15.40
C TRP A 309 -18.38 3.72 15.25
N PRO A 310 -17.20 3.06 15.31
CA PRO A 310 -17.17 1.61 15.36
C PRO A 310 -17.90 1.09 16.59
N ASP A 311 -18.72 0.06 16.43
CA ASP A 311 -19.38 -0.59 17.55
C ASP A 311 -18.39 -1.52 18.32
N TYR A 312 -18.86 -2.09 19.42
CA TYR A 312 -18.03 -2.94 20.30
C TYR A 312 -17.43 -4.14 19.54
N VAL A 313 -18.17 -4.73 18.59
CA VAL A 313 -17.71 -5.89 17.81
C VAL A 313 -16.67 -5.45 16.79
N ALA A 314 -16.87 -4.30 16.13
CA ALA A 314 -15.87 -3.72 15.22
C ALA A 314 -14.58 -3.38 15.97
N TRP A 315 -14.64 -2.81 17.18
CA TRP A 315 -13.47 -2.55 18.01
C TRP A 315 -12.70 -3.82 18.38
N THR A 316 -13.40 -4.90 18.77
CA THR A 316 -12.74 -6.15 19.14
C THR A 316 -12.07 -6.82 17.95
N GLY A 317 -12.74 -6.89 16.79
CA GLY A 317 -12.16 -7.43 15.55
C GLY A 317 -10.98 -6.61 15.04
N THR A 318 -11.12 -5.29 15.04
CA THR A 318 -10.02 -4.35 14.66
C THR A 318 -8.82 -4.54 15.58
N GLY A 319 -9.03 -4.63 16.90
CA GLY A 319 -7.96 -4.87 17.87
C GLY A 319 -7.21 -6.18 17.64
N LEU A 320 -7.90 -7.26 17.30
CA LEU A 320 -7.28 -8.55 16.96
C LEU A 320 -6.48 -8.49 15.66
N ILE A 321 -7.01 -7.84 14.62
CA ILE A 321 -6.31 -7.66 13.33
C ILE A 321 -5.02 -6.86 13.55
N LEU A 322 -5.11 -5.72 14.24
CA LEU A 322 -3.96 -4.89 14.57
C LEU A 322 -2.91 -5.64 15.39
N ALA A 323 -3.36 -6.31 16.47
CA ALA A 323 -2.46 -7.09 17.33
C ALA A 323 -1.73 -8.18 16.54
N SER A 324 -2.42 -8.89 15.64
CA SER A 324 -1.82 -9.93 14.81
C SER A 324 -0.73 -9.36 13.90
N GLY A 325 -0.99 -8.24 13.23
CA GLY A 325 -0.05 -7.59 12.33
C GLY A 325 1.17 -7.03 13.07
N LEU A 326 0.97 -6.33 14.19
CA LEU A 326 2.03 -5.76 15.02
C LEU A 326 2.93 -6.84 15.65
N VAL A 327 2.35 -7.97 16.07
CA VAL A 327 3.10 -9.09 16.63
C VAL A 327 4.00 -9.74 15.59
N VAL A 328 3.51 -9.97 14.37
CA VAL A 328 4.35 -10.47 13.26
C VAL A 328 5.50 -9.51 13.00
N PHE A 329 5.18 -8.23 12.88
CA PHE A 329 6.15 -7.19 12.64
C PHE A 329 7.24 -7.12 13.72
N TRP A 330 6.85 -7.00 14.99
CA TRP A 330 7.80 -6.88 16.11
C TRP A 330 8.78 -8.05 16.13
N ARG A 331 8.29 -9.26 15.90
CA ARG A 331 9.15 -10.44 15.87
C ARG A 331 10.11 -10.44 14.68
N GLU A 332 9.69 -10.03 13.50
CA GLU A 332 10.59 -9.93 12.33
C GLU A 332 11.69 -8.90 12.57
N ALA A 333 11.36 -7.75 13.15
CA ALA A 333 12.32 -6.73 13.52
C ALA A 333 13.35 -7.26 14.53
N VAL A 334 12.93 -8.02 15.54
CA VAL A 334 13.82 -8.64 16.53
C VAL A 334 14.71 -9.72 15.90
N LEU A 335 14.17 -10.57 15.04
CA LEU A 335 14.94 -11.63 14.38
C LEU A 335 15.97 -11.07 13.39
N ASN A 336 15.64 -10.03 12.64
CA ASN A 336 16.57 -9.35 11.75
C ASN A 336 17.73 -8.71 12.52
N ARG A 337 17.45 -8.04 13.64
CA ARG A 337 18.51 -7.52 14.52
C ARG A 337 19.47 -8.61 15.02
N ARG A 338 18.97 -9.79 15.40
CA ARG A 338 19.80 -10.92 15.84
C ARG A 338 20.65 -11.50 14.71
N ARG A 339 20.12 -11.59 13.47
CA ARG A 339 20.88 -12.05 12.30
C ARG A 339 22.04 -11.11 11.97
N THR A 340 21.80 -9.80 11.99
CA THR A 340 22.84 -8.78 11.75
C THR A 340 23.91 -8.81 12.84
N SER A 341 23.54 -8.94 14.11
CA SER A 341 24.46 -9.05 15.24
C SER A 341 25.34 -10.31 15.18
N ASN A 342 24.78 -11.45 14.77
CA ASN A 342 25.53 -12.70 14.65
C ASN A 342 26.49 -12.70 13.45
N ALA A 343 26.12 -12.06 12.34
CA ALA A 343 27.00 -11.89 11.18
C ALA A 343 28.22 -11.00 11.50
N PHE A 344 28.08 -10.04 12.43
CA PHE A 344 29.19 -9.21 12.94
C PHE A 344 30.10 -9.97 13.93
N ARG A 345 29.59 -10.96 14.66
CA ARG A 345 30.40 -11.77 15.62
C ARG A 345 31.24 -12.85 14.93
N GLN A 346 30.93 -13.19 13.69
CA GLN A 346 31.66 -14.25 12.93
C GLN A 346 32.73 -13.69 11.98
N ARG A 347 32.89 -12.36 11.96
CA ARG A 347 34.00 -11.66 11.26
C ARG A 347 34.97 -11.06 12.25
#